data_01c9729ead6b07deb355b28eaf6dbef7
#
_entry.id   01c9729ead6b07deb355b28eaf6dbef7
#
_cell.length_a   1.000
_cell.length_b   1.000
_cell.length_c   1.000
_cell.angle_alpha   90.00
_cell.angle_beta   90.00
_cell.angle_gamma   90.00
#
_symmetry.space_group_name_H-M   'P 1'
#
loop_
_entity.id
_entity.type
_entity.pdbx_description
1 polymer ?
#
loop_
_entity_poly.entity_id
_entity_poly.type
_entity_poly.pdbx_seq_one_letter_code
_entity_poly.pdbx_strand_id
1 'polypeptide(L)'
;MSRAIRLTKLHALNWYGYRDSLPVRGNLVLAGVTGSGKSILMDLLMLVLVGPERAHHHFNRSATGNKSDRTIKSYCLLDTKREENGQPQYFHDKGVTTYIAAEFTWPDGKRVETWGLRFEFRSAAENDGT
;
A
#
# COMPACT_ATOMS: atom_id res chain seq x y z
N MET A 1 -15.51 -3.69 27.06
CA MET A 1 -14.96 -2.59 26.30
C MET A 1 -13.47 -2.78 26.02
N SER A 2 -13.06 -2.62 24.80
CA SER A 2 -11.63 -2.63 24.47
C SER A 2 -10.95 -1.36 25.00
N ARG A 3 -9.77 -1.55 25.62
CA ARG A 3 -8.91 -0.43 26.05
C ARG A 3 -7.80 -0.14 25.02
N ALA A 4 -7.82 -0.86 23.90
CA ALA A 4 -6.79 -0.72 22.87
C ALA A 4 -7.15 0.37 21.88
N ILE A 5 -6.11 1.03 21.33
CA ILE A 5 -6.25 1.86 20.13
C ILE A 5 -6.59 0.93 18.98
N ARG A 6 -7.56 1.29 18.18
CA ARG A 6 -8.03 0.46 17.07
C ARG A 6 -7.76 1.11 15.73
N LEU A 7 -7.35 0.31 14.77
CA LEU A 7 -7.35 0.71 13.37
C LEU A 7 -8.80 0.77 12.91
N THR A 8 -9.24 1.94 12.44
CA THR A 8 -10.64 2.15 12.06
C THR A 8 -10.84 2.43 10.58
N LYS A 9 -9.80 2.79 9.86
CA LYS A 9 -9.92 3.02 8.43
C LYS A 9 -8.56 2.93 7.73
N LEU A 10 -8.55 2.39 6.52
CA LEU A 10 -7.43 2.49 5.60
C LEU A 10 -7.83 3.35 4.41
N HIS A 11 -6.94 4.24 3.99
CA HIS A 11 -7.15 5.10 2.83
C HIS A 11 -6.09 4.81 1.78
N ALA A 12 -6.51 4.75 0.53
CA ALA A 12 -5.60 4.61 -0.60
C ALA A 12 -6.07 5.47 -1.77
N LEU A 13 -5.14 6.18 -2.37
CA LEU A 13 -5.35 6.87 -3.64
C LEU A 13 -4.14 6.56 -4.53
N ASN A 14 -4.40 5.87 -5.63
CA ASN A 14 -3.36 5.40 -6.56
C ASN A 14 -2.34 4.44 -5.93
N TRP A 15 -2.78 3.61 -5.00
CA TRP A 15 -1.98 2.52 -4.46
C TRP A 15 -2.39 1.23 -5.18
N TYR A 16 -1.60 0.81 -6.14
CA TYR A 16 -1.88 -0.31 -7.04
C TYR A 16 -3.30 -0.27 -7.61
N GLY A 17 -3.72 0.92 -8.06
CA GLY A 17 -5.06 1.13 -8.61
C GLY A 17 -6.17 1.37 -7.59
N TYR A 18 -5.91 1.19 -6.30
CA TYR A 18 -6.90 1.51 -5.26
C TYR A 18 -7.13 3.02 -5.17
N ARG A 19 -8.39 3.39 -5.03
CA ARG A 19 -8.83 4.79 -4.92
C ARG A 19 -9.94 4.93 -3.90
N ASP A 20 -9.83 4.24 -2.78
CA ASP A 20 -10.96 4.14 -1.88
C ASP A 20 -10.52 4.13 -0.42
N SER A 21 -11.49 4.21 0.45
CA SER A 21 -11.31 4.06 1.89
C SER A 21 -11.99 2.79 2.35
N LEU A 22 -11.28 1.99 3.13
CA LEU A 22 -11.79 0.75 3.68
C LEU A 22 -12.05 0.93 5.18
N PRO A 23 -13.32 0.93 5.63
CA PRO A 23 -13.60 0.96 7.06
C PRO A 23 -13.22 -0.36 7.71
N VAL A 24 -12.66 -0.28 8.90
CA VAL A 24 -12.29 -1.44 9.70
C VAL A 24 -13.10 -1.40 10.99
N ARG A 25 -13.93 -2.41 11.21
CA ARG A 25 -14.80 -2.50 12.38
C ARG A 25 -14.48 -3.76 13.16
N GLY A 26 -13.83 -3.59 14.32
CA GLY A 26 -13.39 -4.71 15.13
C GLY A 26 -12.29 -5.51 14.43
N ASN A 27 -12.41 -6.82 14.43
CA ASN A 27 -11.46 -7.68 13.73
C ASN A 27 -11.77 -7.72 12.25
N LEU A 28 -10.74 -7.54 11.42
CA LEU A 28 -10.86 -7.61 9.98
C LEU A 28 -10.07 -8.81 9.46
N VAL A 29 -10.72 -9.62 8.67
CA VAL A 29 -10.08 -10.71 7.93
C VAL A 29 -10.10 -10.35 6.45
N LEU A 30 -8.93 -10.25 5.86
CA LEU A 30 -8.78 -10.07 4.42
C LEU A 30 -8.68 -11.45 3.78
N ALA A 31 -9.76 -11.86 3.13
CA ALA A 31 -9.85 -13.17 2.49
C ALA A 31 -10.10 -13.01 1.00
N GLY A 32 -9.59 -13.95 0.23
CA GLY A 32 -9.77 -13.97 -1.21
C GLY A 32 -8.79 -14.93 -1.87
N VAL A 33 -9.01 -15.18 -3.14
CA VAL A 33 -8.07 -15.99 -3.93
C VAL A 33 -6.77 -15.21 -4.18
N THR A 34 -5.71 -15.92 -4.55
CA THR A 34 -4.45 -15.30 -4.94
C THR A 34 -4.68 -14.25 -6.02
N GLY A 35 -4.11 -13.06 -5.84
CA GLY A 35 -4.27 -11.95 -6.77
C GLY A 35 -5.49 -11.07 -6.52
N SER A 36 -6.26 -11.31 -5.46
CA SER A 36 -7.45 -10.50 -5.13
C SER A 36 -7.13 -9.14 -4.50
N GLY A 37 -5.85 -8.84 -4.22
CA GLY A 37 -5.43 -7.55 -3.68
C GLY A 37 -5.25 -7.50 -2.17
N LYS A 38 -5.48 -8.60 -1.46
CA LYS A 38 -5.35 -8.63 0.01
C LYS A 38 -3.96 -8.30 0.50
N SER A 39 -2.93 -8.83 -0.16
CA SER A 39 -1.52 -8.55 0.18
C SER A 39 -1.15 -7.09 -0.07
N ILE A 40 -1.76 -6.47 -1.04
CA ILE A 40 -1.53 -5.07 -1.41
C ILE A 40 -1.98 -4.15 -0.27
N LEU A 41 -3.12 -4.45 0.36
CA LEU A 41 -3.62 -3.69 1.51
C LEU A 41 -2.78 -3.93 2.76
N MET A 42 -2.28 -5.15 2.96
CA MET A 42 -1.37 -5.45 4.07
C MET A 42 -0.05 -4.71 3.91
N ASP A 43 0.49 -4.63 2.71
CA ASP A 43 1.71 -3.88 2.45
C ASP A 43 1.52 -2.37 2.66
N LEU A 44 0.33 -1.83 2.33
CA LEU A 44 -0.03 -0.45 2.64
C LEU A 44 0.04 -0.20 4.15
N LEU A 45 -0.58 -1.05 4.94
CA LEU A 45 -0.58 -0.91 6.40
C LEU A 45 0.84 -1.01 6.97
N MET A 46 1.62 -1.96 6.48
CA MET A 46 3.02 -2.11 6.88
C MET A 46 3.81 -0.84 6.61
N LEU A 47 3.64 -0.26 5.42
CA LEU A 47 4.35 0.94 5.00
C LEU A 47 4.01 2.14 5.89
N VAL A 48 2.74 2.31 6.24
CA VAL A 48 2.32 3.39 7.15
C VAL A 48 2.89 3.20 8.56
N LEU A 49 2.93 1.96 9.05
CA LEU A 49 3.35 1.68 10.42
C LEU A 49 4.87 1.76 10.63
N VAL A 50 5.65 1.27 9.67
CA VAL A 50 7.11 1.17 9.85
C VAL A 50 7.90 2.16 9.01
N GLY A 51 7.26 2.84 8.08
CA GLY A 51 7.90 3.83 7.21
C GLY A 51 8.56 3.23 5.97
N PRO A 52 8.82 4.09 4.97
CA PRO A 52 9.29 3.62 3.66
C PRO A 52 10.69 3.00 3.66
N GLU A 53 11.56 3.42 4.57
CA GLU A 53 12.92 2.90 4.63
C GLU A 53 12.99 1.43 5.03
N ARG A 54 12.02 0.96 5.81
CA ARG A 54 12.00 -0.41 6.34
C ARG A 54 10.96 -1.30 5.67
N ALA A 55 9.87 -0.72 5.24
CA ALA A 55 8.72 -1.48 4.76
C ALA A 55 9.04 -2.32 3.52
N HIS A 56 9.84 -1.80 2.61
CA HIS A 56 10.13 -2.50 1.35
C HIS A 56 10.82 -3.85 1.54
N HIS A 57 11.52 -4.06 2.66
CA HIS A 57 12.11 -5.35 2.99
C HIS A 57 11.07 -6.38 3.45
N HIS A 58 9.89 -5.92 3.82
CA HIS A 58 8.84 -6.73 4.42
C HIS A 58 7.60 -6.88 3.54
N PHE A 59 7.62 -6.34 2.33
CA PHE A 59 6.50 -6.47 1.41
C PHE A 59 6.25 -7.94 1.08
N ASN A 60 4.98 -8.30 1.00
CA ASN A 60 4.58 -9.63 0.59
C ASN A 60 5.05 -9.91 -0.83
N ARG A 61 5.46 -11.14 -1.08
CA ARG A 61 5.86 -11.55 -2.41
C ARG A 61 4.66 -11.57 -3.34
N SER A 62 4.91 -11.26 -4.61
CA SER A 62 3.88 -11.42 -5.63
C SER A 62 3.47 -12.89 -5.77
N ALA A 63 2.37 -13.12 -6.46
CA ALA A 63 1.89 -14.47 -6.74
C ALA A 63 2.91 -15.32 -7.50
N THR A 64 3.85 -14.69 -8.21
CA THR A 64 4.94 -15.38 -8.91
C THR A 64 6.08 -15.82 -8.00
N GLY A 65 6.06 -15.36 -6.74
CA GLY A 65 7.09 -15.71 -5.75
C GLY A 65 8.40 -14.94 -5.88
N ASN A 66 8.50 -14.02 -6.79
CA ASN A 66 9.72 -13.26 -7.03
C ASN A 66 9.83 -12.08 -6.04
N LYS A 67 10.91 -12.08 -5.25
CA LYS A 67 11.12 -11.07 -4.20
C LYS A 67 11.22 -9.63 -4.69
N SER A 68 11.71 -9.44 -5.91
CA SER A 68 11.96 -8.11 -6.45
C SER A 68 10.73 -7.44 -7.06
N ASP A 69 9.60 -8.14 -7.12
CA ASP A 69 8.43 -7.65 -7.85
C ASP A 69 7.68 -6.54 -7.13
N ARG A 70 7.76 -6.47 -5.81
CA ARG A 70 6.97 -5.53 -5.03
C ARG A 70 7.84 -4.47 -4.40
N THR A 71 7.73 -3.27 -4.94
CA THR A 71 8.40 -2.07 -4.46
C THR A 71 7.40 -0.94 -4.32
N ILE A 72 7.77 0.13 -3.63
CA ILE A 72 6.93 1.34 -3.56
C ILE A 72 6.63 1.84 -4.97
N LYS A 73 7.62 1.85 -5.83
CA LYS A 73 7.47 2.26 -7.23
C LYS A 73 6.45 1.41 -7.98
N SER A 74 6.52 0.08 -7.85
CA SER A 74 5.59 -0.81 -8.55
C SER A 74 4.16 -0.63 -8.06
N TYR A 75 3.95 -0.36 -6.78
CA TYR A 75 2.64 -0.08 -6.23
C TYR A 75 2.08 1.26 -6.69
N CYS A 76 2.91 2.31 -6.67
CA CYS A 76 2.45 3.65 -7.04
C CYS A 76 2.20 3.78 -8.54
N LEU A 77 3.13 3.30 -9.35
CA LEU A 77 3.03 3.40 -10.81
C LEU A 77 2.14 2.34 -11.44
N LEU A 78 1.73 1.35 -10.67
CA LEU A 78 0.90 0.21 -11.11
C LEU A 78 1.61 -0.61 -12.19
N ASP A 79 2.39 -1.58 -11.72
CA ASP A 79 3.06 -2.55 -12.57
C ASP A 79 2.01 -3.47 -13.20
N THR A 80 1.82 -3.38 -14.50
CA THR A 80 0.76 -4.10 -15.19
C THR A 80 1.23 -5.42 -15.79
N LYS A 81 2.43 -5.42 -16.35
CA LYS A 81 3.04 -6.61 -16.96
C LYS A 81 4.52 -6.36 -17.21
N ARG A 82 5.23 -7.43 -17.53
CA ARG A 82 6.61 -7.32 -17.97
C ARG A 82 6.69 -7.49 -19.47
N GLU A 83 7.60 -6.75 -20.09
CA GLU A 83 7.95 -6.95 -21.48
C GLU A 83 8.72 -8.27 -21.66
N GLU A 84 8.91 -8.72 -22.91
CA GLU A 84 9.65 -9.95 -23.23
C GLU A 84 11.08 -9.95 -22.66
N ASN A 85 11.70 -8.77 -22.57
CA ASN A 85 13.05 -8.62 -22.01
C ASN A 85 13.06 -8.57 -20.46
N GLY A 86 11.92 -8.78 -19.80
CA GLY A 86 11.81 -8.75 -18.36
C GLY A 86 11.66 -7.37 -17.75
N GLN A 87 11.61 -6.32 -18.54
CA GLN A 87 11.42 -4.97 -18.04
C GLN A 87 9.97 -4.74 -17.61
N PRO A 88 9.74 -4.06 -16.48
CA PRO A 88 8.39 -3.77 -16.04
C PRO A 88 7.72 -2.69 -16.90
N GLN A 89 6.42 -2.85 -17.13
CA GLN A 89 5.58 -1.80 -17.71
C GLN A 89 4.68 -1.24 -16.63
N TYR A 90 4.56 0.09 -16.61
CA TYR A 90 3.77 0.80 -15.60
C TYR A 90 2.59 1.52 -16.25
N PHE A 91 1.43 1.44 -15.60
CA PHE A 91 0.23 2.16 -16.03
C PHE A 91 0.43 3.68 -15.97
N HIS A 92 1.07 4.16 -14.88
CA HIS A 92 1.34 5.58 -14.68
C HIS A 92 2.78 5.93 -15.09
N ASP A 93 3.17 5.60 -16.30
CA ASP A 93 4.54 5.81 -16.80
C ASP A 93 4.96 7.29 -16.86
N LYS A 94 4.00 8.21 -16.94
CA LYS A 94 4.23 9.66 -16.96
C LYS A 94 4.19 10.30 -15.58
N GLY A 95 4.01 9.51 -14.55
CA GLY A 95 4.01 9.99 -13.18
C GLY A 95 2.69 9.79 -12.45
N VAL A 96 2.76 9.87 -11.15
CA VAL A 96 1.61 9.68 -10.27
C VAL A 96 1.89 10.30 -8.90
N THR A 97 0.85 10.76 -8.25
CA THR A 97 0.87 11.07 -6.82
C THR A 97 0.01 10.05 -6.09
N THR A 98 0.60 9.41 -5.10
CA THR A 98 -0.04 8.37 -4.31
C THR A 98 -0.18 8.83 -2.87
N TYR A 99 -1.34 8.62 -2.27
CA TYR A 99 -1.58 8.83 -0.86
C TYR A 99 -2.03 7.53 -0.22
N ILE A 100 -1.40 7.18 0.89
CA ILE A 100 -1.85 6.06 1.72
C ILE A 100 -1.94 6.53 3.17
N ALA A 101 -2.92 6.04 3.90
CA ALA A 101 -3.11 6.43 5.30
C ALA A 101 -3.84 5.36 6.09
N ALA A 102 -3.61 5.40 7.40
CA ALA A 102 -4.33 4.57 8.37
C ALA A 102 -4.92 5.47 9.45
N GLU A 103 -6.19 5.29 9.73
CA GLU A 103 -6.89 6.01 10.80
C GLU A 103 -6.98 5.14 12.04
N PHE A 104 -6.64 5.73 13.17
CA PHE A 104 -6.70 5.06 14.47
C PHE A 104 -7.64 5.81 15.40
N THR A 105 -8.44 5.06 16.14
CA THR A 105 -9.37 5.61 17.12
C THR A 105 -9.02 5.11 18.51
N TRP A 106 -8.92 6.02 19.47
CA TRP A 106 -8.65 5.72 20.88
C TRP A 106 -9.87 5.09 21.55
N PRO A 107 -9.68 4.41 22.68
CA PRO A 107 -10.76 3.63 23.32
C PRO A 107 -11.99 4.43 23.69
N ASP A 108 -11.84 5.71 24.01
CA ASP A 108 -12.98 6.57 24.37
C ASP A 108 -13.75 7.11 23.15
N GLY A 109 -13.25 6.85 21.95
CA GLY A 109 -13.84 7.36 20.72
C GLY A 109 -13.65 8.87 20.47
N LYS A 110 -13.02 9.58 21.39
CA LYS A 110 -12.87 11.04 21.30
C LYS A 110 -11.64 11.46 20.53
N ARG A 111 -10.62 10.62 20.51
CA ARG A 111 -9.39 10.91 19.79
C ARG A 111 -9.28 10.01 18.56
N VAL A 112 -9.08 10.65 17.42
CA VAL A 112 -8.85 9.98 16.14
C VAL A 112 -7.60 10.59 15.54
N GLU A 113 -6.67 9.75 15.10
CA GLU A 113 -5.49 10.19 14.37
C GLU A 113 -5.38 9.46 13.04
N THR A 114 -4.97 10.16 12.01
CA THR A 114 -4.70 9.60 10.71
C THR A 114 -3.22 9.79 10.39
N TRP A 115 -2.52 8.69 10.16
CA TRP A 115 -1.12 8.68 9.76
C TRP A 115 -1.04 8.31 8.30
N GLY A 116 -0.32 9.11 7.54
CA GLY A 116 -0.27 8.90 6.11
C GLY A 116 1.06 9.24 5.49
N LEU A 117 1.22 8.77 4.27
CA LEU A 117 2.38 9.01 3.43
C LEU A 117 1.92 9.47 2.06
N ARG A 118 2.68 10.38 1.47
CA ARG A 118 2.49 10.83 0.11
C ARG A 118 3.74 10.47 -0.68
N PHE A 119 3.52 9.81 -1.80
CA PHE A 119 4.60 9.50 -2.75
C PHE A 119 4.33 10.22 -4.06
N GLU A 120 5.36 10.77 -4.64
CA GLU A 120 5.27 11.42 -5.94
C GLU A 120 6.35 10.86 -6.85
N PHE A 121 5.93 10.32 -7.99
CA PHE A 121 6.81 9.91 -9.07
C PHE A 121 6.52 10.77 -10.29
N ARG A 122 7.54 11.42 -10.82
CA ARG A 122 7.41 12.28 -12.00
C ARG A 122 7.40 11.49 -13.29
N SER A 123 7.98 10.30 -13.28
CA SER A 123 8.01 9.39 -14.42
C SER A 123 8.40 8.00 -13.97
N ALA A 124 8.18 7.00 -14.82
CA ALA A 124 8.62 5.63 -14.55
C ALA A 124 10.15 5.48 -14.50
N ALA A 125 10.90 6.45 -14.99
CA ALA A 125 12.37 6.43 -14.95
C ALA A 125 12.93 6.88 -13.59
N GLU A 126 12.09 7.46 -12.71
CA GLU A 126 12.53 7.92 -11.40
C GLU A 126 12.87 6.75 -10.47
N ASN A 127 13.94 6.92 -9.69
CA ASN A 127 14.40 5.87 -8.79
C ASN A 127 13.46 5.67 -7.61
N ASP A 128 13.31 4.41 -7.22
CA ASP A 128 12.41 3.96 -6.17
C ASP A 128 12.90 4.27 -4.76
N GLY A 129 14.18 4.32 -4.56
CA GLY A 129 14.79 4.31 -3.23
C GLY A 129 15.26 5.64 -2.70
N THR A 130 14.83 6.68 -3.27
CA THR A 130 15.33 8.00 -2.89
C THR A 130 14.40 8.77 -2.03
#